data_812ce85eff03c96a4a89802f1879b96a
#
_entry.id   812ce85eff03c96a4a89802f1879b96a
#
_cell.length_a   1.000
_cell.length_b   1.000
_cell.length_c   1.000
_cell.angle_alpha   90.00
_cell.angle_beta   90.00
_cell.angle_gamma   90.00
#
_symmetry.space_group_name_H-M   'P 1'
#
loop_
_entity.id
_entity.type
_entity.pdbx_description
1 polymer ?
#
loop_
_entity_poly.entity_id
_entity_poly.type
_entity_poly.pdbx_seq_one_letter_code
_entity_poly.pdbx_strand_id
1 'polypeptide(L)'
;ITGRGWHQSKWDSLPENMVKGFQTHFRLSEVSPDNPVYLRHASGHAGFANAKAMEIAGLSVLTNENLTDFEMEGGENIADEAGRPTGVFNERAQTIITKHIPENTPNTDRQAFQLAVKASHRNGITSFHDAGIPRETIALYDEMQAGGKMDVRIYAMLTGAVK
;
A
#
# COMPACT_ATOMS: atom_id res chain seq x y z
N ILE A 1 -4.41 -3.17 -8.05
CA ILE A 1 -4.68 -1.76 -7.65
C ILE A 1 -4.06 -1.55 -6.27
N THR A 2 -3.24 -0.53 -6.11
CA THR A 2 -2.67 -0.14 -4.81
C THR A 2 -3.14 1.25 -4.43
N GLY A 3 -3.34 1.48 -3.12
CA GLY A 3 -3.73 2.77 -2.57
C GLY A 3 -3.24 2.94 -1.13
N ARG A 4 -3.37 4.15 -0.59
CA ARG A 4 -2.94 4.45 0.78
C ARG A 4 -3.79 5.54 1.42
N GLY A 5 -3.72 5.62 2.75
CA GLY A 5 -4.26 6.75 3.49
C GLY A 5 -5.68 6.55 4.01
N TRP A 6 -6.23 5.31 3.94
CA TRP A 6 -7.49 5.04 4.62
C TRP A 6 -7.32 5.08 6.14
N HIS A 7 -8.39 5.51 6.81
CA HIS A 7 -8.47 5.56 8.27
C HIS A 7 -9.94 5.57 8.68
N GLN A 8 -10.33 4.77 9.66
CA GLN A 8 -11.72 4.61 10.09
C GLN A 8 -12.35 5.94 10.54
N SER A 9 -11.58 6.82 11.16
CA SER A 9 -12.07 8.13 11.62
C SER A 9 -12.45 9.11 10.52
N LYS A 10 -12.15 8.78 9.26
CA LYS A 10 -12.49 9.61 8.08
C LYS A 10 -13.75 9.14 7.38
N TRP A 11 -14.40 8.10 7.88
CA TRP A 11 -15.61 7.57 7.27
C TRP A 11 -16.84 8.23 7.90
N ASP A 12 -17.83 8.53 7.08
CA ASP A 12 -19.11 9.11 7.52
C ASP A 12 -19.89 8.16 8.45
N SER A 13 -19.74 6.85 8.22
CA SER A 13 -20.28 5.79 9.06
C SER A 13 -19.37 4.59 9.07
N LEU A 14 -19.33 3.87 10.18
CA LEU A 14 -18.60 2.61 10.28
C LEU A 14 -19.36 1.49 9.56
N PRO A 15 -18.65 0.54 8.92
CA PRO A 15 -19.29 -0.65 8.34
C PRO A 15 -20.01 -1.49 9.40
N GLU A 16 -21.13 -2.12 9.03
CA GLU A 16 -21.91 -2.95 9.95
C GLU A 16 -21.17 -4.20 10.43
N ASN A 17 -20.33 -4.81 9.55
CA ASN A 17 -19.63 -6.05 9.81
C ASN A 17 -18.16 -5.79 10.13
N MET A 18 -17.88 -5.33 11.34
CA MET A 18 -16.50 -5.12 11.82
C MET A 18 -16.02 -6.30 12.67
N VAL A 19 -14.74 -6.64 12.53
CA VAL A 19 -14.05 -7.65 13.32
C VAL A 19 -12.86 -7.00 14.02
N LYS A 20 -12.78 -7.12 15.34
CA LYS A 20 -11.73 -6.48 16.16
C LYS A 20 -11.53 -4.97 15.86
N GLY A 21 -12.61 -4.27 15.53
CA GLY A 21 -12.55 -2.83 15.19
C GLY A 21 -12.10 -2.52 13.76
N PHE A 22 -11.94 -3.52 12.91
CA PHE A 22 -11.59 -3.37 11.49
C PHE A 22 -12.74 -3.79 10.59
N GLN A 23 -12.78 -3.19 9.41
CA GLN A 23 -13.69 -3.55 8.32
C GLN A 23 -13.37 -4.95 7.75
N THR A 24 -14.33 -5.49 7.00
CA THR A 24 -14.15 -6.73 6.24
C THR A 24 -14.06 -6.46 4.73
N HIS A 25 -13.45 -7.39 4.00
CA HIS A 25 -13.18 -7.26 2.56
C HIS A 25 -14.42 -7.27 1.66
N PHE A 26 -15.59 -7.67 2.16
CA PHE A 26 -16.76 -7.99 1.32
C PHE A 26 -17.14 -6.87 0.36
N ARG A 27 -17.33 -5.63 0.86
CA ARG A 27 -17.69 -4.48 0.01
C ARG A 27 -16.59 -4.15 -1.02
N LEU A 28 -15.33 -4.24 -0.60
CA LEU A 28 -14.21 -4.00 -1.52
C LEU A 28 -14.13 -5.10 -2.59
N SER A 29 -14.44 -6.34 -2.23
CA SER A 29 -14.45 -7.47 -3.16
C SER A 29 -15.63 -7.42 -4.13
N GLU A 30 -16.78 -6.93 -3.68
CA GLU A 30 -17.96 -6.72 -4.52
C GLU A 30 -17.70 -5.67 -5.61
N VAL A 31 -17.08 -4.55 -5.28
CA VAL A 31 -16.83 -3.46 -6.25
C VAL A 31 -15.60 -3.71 -7.11
N SER A 32 -14.74 -4.64 -6.75
CA SER A 32 -13.54 -5.00 -7.51
C SER A 32 -13.30 -6.52 -7.47
N PRO A 33 -14.18 -7.32 -8.09
CA PRO A 33 -14.08 -8.78 -8.00
C PRO A 33 -12.90 -9.35 -8.78
N ASP A 34 -12.56 -8.76 -9.91
CA ASP A 34 -11.57 -9.29 -10.86
C ASP A 34 -10.17 -8.68 -10.68
N ASN A 35 -10.08 -7.53 -10.03
CA ASN A 35 -8.80 -6.86 -9.84
C ASN A 35 -8.32 -7.00 -8.39
N PRO A 36 -7.06 -7.45 -8.16
CA PRO A 36 -6.50 -7.44 -6.83
C PRO A 36 -6.35 -6.00 -6.32
N VAL A 37 -6.82 -5.76 -5.10
CA VAL A 37 -6.75 -4.44 -4.45
C VAL A 37 -6.03 -4.58 -3.11
N TYR A 38 -5.06 -3.70 -2.87
CA TYR A 38 -4.38 -3.57 -1.59
C TYR A 38 -4.27 -2.09 -1.19
N LEU A 39 -4.83 -1.76 -0.04
CA LEU A 39 -4.90 -0.41 0.49
C LEU A 39 -4.15 -0.30 1.80
N ARG A 40 -3.15 0.57 1.87
CA ARG A 40 -2.34 0.78 3.08
C ARG A 40 -3.01 1.80 4.00
N HIS A 41 -3.13 1.48 5.27
CA HIS A 41 -3.63 2.40 6.30
C HIS A 41 -2.75 3.64 6.43
N ALA A 42 -3.33 4.76 6.89
CA ALA A 42 -2.63 6.04 7.05
C ALA A 42 -1.41 5.95 7.97
N SER A 43 -1.46 5.11 9.01
CA SER A 43 -0.33 4.85 9.92
C SER A 43 0.79 4.01 9.29
N GLY A 44 0.50 3.26 8.20
CA GLY A 44 1.43 2.28 7.65
C GLY A 44 1.45 0.92 8.35
N HIS A 45 0.84 0.79 9.54
CA HIS A 45 0.85 -0.42 10.36
C HIS A 45 -0.20 -1.47 9.97
N ALA A 46 -1.14 -1.12 9.10
CA ALA A 46 -2.15 -2.04 8.58
C ALA A 46 -2.30 -1.94 7.06
N GLY A 47 -2.65 -3.05 6.46
CA GLY A 47 -3.04 -3.16 5.06
C GLY A 47 -4.41 -3.79 4.92
N PHE A 48 -5.13 -3.47 3.85
CA PHE A 48 -6.46 -3.98 3.57
C PHE A 48 -6.53 -4.51 2.14
N ALA A 49 -6.82 -5.78 1.99
CA ALA A 49 -6.87 -6.52 0.74
C ALA A 49 -8.30 -6.98 0.41
N ASN A 50 -8.65 -7.01 -0.86
CA ASN A 50 -9.87 -7.66 -1.31
C ASN A 50 -9.67 -9.18 -1.49
N ALA A 51 -10.76 -9.92 -1.76
CA ALA A 51 -10.73 -11.36 -1.96
C ALA A 51 -9.74 -11.77 -3.07
N LYS A 52 -9.70 -11.03 -4.18
CA LYS A 52 -8.79 -11.33 -5.30
C LYS A 52 -7.31 -11.22 -4.94
N ALA A 53 -6.95 -10.23 -4.15
CA ALA A 53 -5.58 -10.10 -3.66
C ALA A 53 -5.21 -11.22 -2.66
N MET A 54 -6.15 -11.62 -1.81
CA MET A 54 -5.95 -12.73 -0.88
C MET A 54 -5.84 -14.07 -1.62
N GLU A 55 -6.66 -14.32 -2.64
CA GLU A 55 -6.58 -15.49 -3.51
C GLU A 55 -5.20 -15.63 -4.17
N ILE A 56 -4.67 -14.54 -4.74
CA ILE A 56 -3.33 -14.52 -5.35
C ILE A 56 -2.24 -14.82 -4.31
N ALA A 57 -2.44 -14.41 -3.06
CA ALA A 57 -1.53 -14.71 -1.97
C ALA A 57 -1.67 -16.15 -1.41
N GLY A 58 -2.61 -16.93 -1.94
CA GLY A 58 -2.89 -18.31 -1.51
C GLY A 58 -3.81 -18.43 -0.30
N LEU A 59 -4.43 -17.32 0.14
CA LEU A 59 -5.39 -17.33 1.24
C LEU A 59 -6.79 -17.65 0.74
N SER A 60 -7.43 -18.66 1.33
CA SER A 60 -8.84 -18.92 1.11
C SER A 60 -9.69 -17.90 1.88
N VAL A 61 -10.62 -17.23 1.19
CA VAL A 61 -11.59 -16.32 1.82
C VAL A 61 -12.84 -17.05 2.32
N LEU A 62 -12.99 -18.31 1.97
CA LEU A 62 -14.16 -19.12 2.30
C LEU A 62 -13.90 -20.07 3.48
N THR A 63 -12.65 -20.43 3.70
CA THR A 63 -12.24 -21.41 4.71
C THR A 63 -11.05 -20.87 5.50
N ASN A 64 -10.76 -21.49 6.62
CA ASN A 64 -9.56 -21.22 7.43
C ASN A 64 -8.41 -22.19 7.15
N GLU A 65 -8.53 -23.00 6.08
CA GLU A 65 -7.64 -24.15 5.84
C GLU A 65 -6.16 -23.80 5.78
N ASN A 66 -5.82 -22.58 5.36
CA ASN A 66 -4.43 -22.17 5.21
C ASN A 66 -4.06 -20.97 6.10
N LEU A 67 -4.92 -20.60 7.06
CA LEU A 67 -4.65 -19.38 7.86
C LEU A 67 -3.46 -19.56 8.81
N THR A 68 -3.31 -20.77 9.36
CA THR A 68 -2.18 -21.13 10.24
C THR A 68 -0.83 -21.12 9.52
N ASP A 69 -0.81 -21.41 8.21
CA ASP A 69 0.41 -21.34 7.39
C ASP A 69 0.89 -19.90 7.18
N PHE A 70 0.06 -18.92 7.49
CA PHE A 70 0.34 -17.49 7.38
C PHE A 70 0.48 -16.80 8.75
N GLU A 71 0.56 -17.55 9.84
CA GLU A 71 0.97 -16.97 11.12
C GLU A 71 2.40 -16.46 11.02
N MET A 72 2.60 -15.22 11.43
CA MET A 72 3.89 -14.56 11.34
C MET A 72 4.23 -13.87 12.65
N GLU A 73 5.39 -14.16 13.20
CA GLU A 73 5.89 -13.45 14.37
C GLU A 73 5.97 -11.94 14.09
N GLY A 74 5.34 -11.14 14.94
CA GLY A 74 5.28 -9.69 14.81
C GLY A 74 4.29 -9.19 13.75
N GLY A 75 3.30 -10.02 13.38
CA GLY A 75 2.18 -9.63 12.52
C GLY A 75 0.90 -10.35 12.88
N GLU A 76 -0.24 -9.77 12.53
CA GLU A 76 -1.56 -10.38 12.75
C GLU A 76 -2.40 -10.29 11.49
N ASN A 77 -2.89 -11.44 11.04
CA ASN A 77 -3.96 -11.52 10.05
C ASN A 77 -5.30 -11.49 10.80
N ILE A 78 -6.09 -10.45 10.59
CA ILE A 78 -7.38 -10.32 11.28
C ILE A 78 -8.36 -11.30 10.68
N ALA A 79 -8.78 -12.28 11.49
CA ALA A 79 -9.75 -13.29 11.12
C ALA A 79 -11.07 -13.13 11.89
N ASP A 80 -12.17 -13.59 11.29
CA ASP A 80 -13.47 -13.67 11.94
C ASP A 80 -13.57 -14.85 12.92
N GLU A 81 -14.72 -15.04 13.55
CA GLU A 81 -14.95 -16.12 14.53
C GLU A 81 -14.82 -17.53 13.92
N ALA A 82 -15.00 -17.67 12.61
CA ALA A 82 -14.79 -18.91 11.87
C ALA A 82 -13.34 -19.10 11.40
N GLY A 83 -12.44 -18.17 11.74
CA GLY A 83 -11.04 -18.18 11.32
C GLY A 83 -10.82 -17.75 9.87
N ARG A 84 -11.81 -17.15 9.20
CA ARG A 84 -11.66 -16.67 7.82
C ARG A 84 -11.01 -15.28 7.78
N PRO A 85 -10.10 -15.02 6.84
CA PRO A 85 -9.43 -13.73 6.76
C PRO A 85 -10.42 -12.60 6.42
N THR A 86 -10.37 -11.53 7.18
CA THR A 86 -11.22 -10.35 6.95
C THR A 86 -10.69 -9.41 5.86
N GLY A 87 -9.46 -9.64 5.40
CA GLY A 87 -8.75 -8.78 4.47
C GLY A 87 -7.80 -7.78 5.15
N VAL A 88 -7.81 -7.69 6.47
CA VAL A 88 -6.91 -6.78 7.20
C VAL A 88 -5.69 -7.53 7.74
N PHE A 89 -4.52 -6.97 7.46
CA PHE A 89 -3.21 -7.51 7.83
C PHE A 89 -2.44 -6.44 8.59
N ASN A 90 -2.04 -6.75 9.82
CA ASN A 90 -1.30 -5.82 10.68
C ASN A 90 0.20 -6.15 10.67
N GLU A 91 1.01 -5.10 10.79
CA GLU A 91 2.47 -5.16 10.93
C GLU A 91 3.11 -6.05 9.85
N ARG A 92 3.90 -7.04 10.26
CA ARG A 92 4.62 -7.92 9.34
C ARG A 92 3.69 -8.81 8.49
N ALA A 93 2.46 -9.08 8.95
CA ALA A 93 1.49 -9.85 8.16
C ALA A 93 1.13 -9.17 6.83
N GLN A 94 1.34 -7.87 6.68
CA GLN A 94 1.18 -7.18 5.40
C GLN A 94 2.02 -7.82 4.28
N THR A 95 3.17 -8.43 4.61
CA THR A 95 4.05 -9.09 3.63
C THR A 95 3.41 -10.28 2.94
N ILE A 96 2.40 -10.90 3.54
CA ILE A 96 1.62 -11.98 2.93
C ILE A 96 1.07 -11.52 1.57
N ILE A 97 0.54 -10.31 1.52
CA ILE A 97 -0.04 -9.73 0.31
C ILE A 97 1.02 -8.96 -0.50
N THR A 98 1.85 -8.14 0.17
CA THR A 98 2.71 -7.19 -0.54
C THR A 98 3.81 -7.85 -1.37
N LYS A 99 4.26 -9.05 -1.02
CA LYS A 99 5.23 -9.82 -1.81
C LYS A 99 4.71 -10.23 -3.21
N HIS A 100 3.39 -10.16 -3.43
CA HIS A 100 2.75 -10.45 -4.71
C HIS A 100 2.44 -9.20 -5.53
N ILE A 101 2.68 -8.01 -4.97
CA ILE A 101 2.52 -6.76 -5.72
C ILE A 101 3.71 -6.65 -6.69
N PRO A 102 3.45 -6.49 -8.00
CA PRO A 102 4.53 -6.31 -8.96
C PRO A 102 5.42 -5.11 -8.60
N GLU A 103 6.71 -5.27 -8.77
CA GLU A 103 7.64 -4.16 -8.62
C GLU A 103 7.39 -3.07 -9.68
N ASN A 104 7.68 -1.84 -9.31
CA ASN A 104 7.64 -0.74 -10.26
C ASN A 104 8.68 -0.93 -11.36
N THR A 105 8.34 -0.52 -12.54
CA THR A 105 9.29 -0.43 -13.64
C THR A 105 9.87 0.98 -13.71
N PRO A 106 11.05 1.18 -14.32
CA PRO A 106 11.59 2.53 -14.53
C PRO A 106 10.63 3.48 -15.25
N ASN A 107 9.76 2.95 -16.10
CA ASN A 107 8.76 3.76 -16.80
C ASN A 107 7.62 4.18 -15.86
N THR A 108 7.14 3.29 -14.99
CA THR A 108 6.11 3.64 -14.00
C THR A 108 6.64 4.65 -12.99
N ASP A 109 7.91 4.55 -12.60
CA ASP A 109 8.53 5.51 -11.69
C ASP A 109 8.65 6.90 -12.31
N ARG A 110 9.04 6.99 -13.60
CA ARG A 110 9.04 8.27 -14.34
C ARG A 110 7.65 8.89 -14.42
N GLN A 111 6.63 8.08 -14.70
CA GLN A 111 5.25 8.55 -14.75
C GLN A 111 4.77 9.03 -13.37
N ALA A 112 5.06 8.29 -12.31
CA ALA A 112 4.72 8.65 -10.94
C ALA A 112 5.38 9.97 -10.54
N PHE A 113 6.67 10.16 -10.86
CA PHE A 113 7.39 11.40 -10.63
C PHE A 113 6.73 12.59 -11.34
N GLN A 114 6.42 12.45 -12.63
CA GLN A 114 5.77 13.52 -13.40
C GLN A 114 4.39 13.87 -12.86
N LEU A 115 3.62 12.88 -12.38
CA LEU A 115 2.33 13.12 -11.73
C LEU A 115 2.50 13.84 -10.39
N ALA A 116 3.52 13.49 -9.61
CA ALA A 116 3.85 14.16 -8.35
C ALA A 116 4.24 15.62 -8.58
N VAL A 117 5.05 15.93 -9.59
CA VAL A 117 5.41 17.29 -9.99
C VAL A 117 4.16 18.09 -10.37
N LYS A 118 3.28 17.52 -11.21
CA LYS A 118 2.01 18.18 -11.59
C LYS A 118 1.12 18.44 -10.37
N ALA A 119 1.04 17.49 -9.44
CA ALA A 119 0.25 17.64 -8.23
C ALA A 119 0.85 18.74 -7.32
N SER A 120 2.18 18.82 -7.20
CA SER A 120 2.88 19.88 -6.46
C SER A 120 2.56 21.26 -7.03
N HIS A 121 2.68 21.44 -8.34
CA HIS A 121 2.39 22.72 -9.00
C HIS A 121 0.92 23.13 -8.85
N ARG A 122 -0.02 22.17 -8.96
CA ARG A 122 -1.45 22.45 -8.75
C ARG A 122 -1.74 23.02 -7.37
N ASN A 123 -0.92 22.67 -6.38
CA ASN A 123 -1.02 23.14 -5.01
C ASN A 123 -0.07 24.30 -4.69
N GLY A 124 0.59 24.90 -5.69
CA GLY A 124 1.54 26.00 -5.50
C GLY A 124 2.87 25.61 -4.87
N ILE A 125 3.17 24.29 -4.82
CA ILE A 125 4.41 23.77 -4.23
C ILE A 125 5.48 23.73 -5.31
N THR A 126 6.59 24.44 -5.10
CA THR A 126 7.75 24.49 -6.00
C THR A 126 9.01 23.86 -5.42
N SER A 127 8.95 23.47 -4.14
CA SER A 127 10.04 22.75 -3.47
C SER A 127 9.51 21.93 -2.30
N PHE A 128 10.14 20.79 -2.04
CA PHE A 128 9.82 19.94 -0.88
C PHE A 128 11.03 19.09 -0.46
N HIS A 129 10.93 18.53 0.74
CA HIS A 129 11.88 17.58 1.26
C HIS A 129 11.32 16.18 1.05
N ASP A 130 12.10 15.29 0.44
CA ASP A 130 11.73 13.90 0.23
C ASP A 130 12.56 13.02 1.17
N ALA A 131 11.91 12.64 2.26
CA ALA A 131 12.55 11.94 3.36
C ALA A 131 12.44 10.43 3.21
N GLY A 132 13.58 9.76 3.30
CA GLY A 132 13.60 8.30 3.34
C GLY A 132 13.55 7.65 1.97
N ILE A 133 14.19 8.22 0.98
CA ILE A 133 14.28 7.65 -0.37
C ILE A 133 15.42 6.64 -0.50
N PRO A 134 15.25 5.58 -1.27
CA PRO A 134 16.34 4.68 -1.62
C PRO A 134 17.30 5.33 -2.63
N ARG A 135 18.50 4.80 -2.72
CA ARG A 135 19.56 5.35 -3.60
C ARG A 135 19.15 5.36 -5.09
N GLU A 136 18.37 4.39 -5.51
CA GLU A 136 17.86 4.25 -6.88
C GLU A 136 16.99 5.44 -7.30
N THR A 137 16.28 6.05 -6.36
CA THR A 137 15.48 7.25 -6.61
C THR A 137 16.32 8.47 -6.98
N ILE A 138 17.57 8.56 -6.48
CA ILE A 138 18.50 9.64 -6.89
C ILE A 138 18.82 9.53 -8.39
N ALA A 139 19.05 8.32 -8.90
CA ALA A 139 19.31 8.13 -10.33
C ALA A 139 18.11 8.57 -11.19
N LEU A 140 16.88 8.34 -10.73
CA LEU A 140 15.68 8.86 -11.37
C LEU A 140 15.66 10.40 -11.35
N TYR A 141 15.99 11.03 -10.23
CA TYR A 141 16.02 12.49 -10.13
C TYR A 141 17.08 13.11 -11.04
N ASP A 142 18.27 12.52 -11.10
CA ASP A 142 19.34 12.94 -12.01
C ASP A 142 18.90 12.82 -13.48
N GLU A 143 18.25 11.71 -13.86
CA GLU A 143 17.68 11.51 -15.20
C GLU A 143 16.63 12.57 -15.52
N MET A 144 15.69 12.84 -14.61
CA MET A 144 14.62 13.81 -14.81
C MET A 144 15.18 15.24 -14.91
N GLN A 145 16.21 15.57 -14.13
CA GLN A 145 16.91 16.86 -14.20
C GLN A 145 17.66 17.02 -15.54
N ALA A 146 18.42 16.02 -15.93
CA ALA A 146 19.14 16.04 -17.21
C ALA A 146 18.20 16.15 -18.40
N GLY A 147 17.00 15.55 -18.30
CA GLY A 147 15.95 15.62 -19.31
C GLY A 147 15.08 16.91 -19.27
N GLY A 148 15.38 17.87 -18.40
CA GLY A 148 14.60 19.10 -18.24
C GLY A 148 13.16 18.87 -17.75
N LYS A 149 12.93 17.80 -16.98
CA LYS A 149 11.61 17.39 -16.47
C LYS A 149 11.49 17.52 -14.95
N MET A 150 12.51 18.07 -14.29
CA MET A 150 12.50 18.36 -12.86
C MET A 150 12.10 19.81 -12.60
N ASP A 151 10.81 20.08 -12.63
CA ASP A 151 10.25 21.43 -12.44
C ASP A 151 9.97 21.77 -10.97
N VAL A 152 10.56 21.03 -10.03
CA VAL A 152 10.51 21.26 -8.59
C VAL A 152 11.91 21.14 -7.99
N ARG A 153 12.16 21.83 -6.88
CA ARG A 153 13.37 21.63 -6.09
C ARG A 153 13.14 20.58 -5.03
N ILE A 154 13.99 19.56 -5.00
CA ILE A 154 13.88 18.47 -4.03
C ILE A 154 15.12 18.45 -3.14
N TYR A 155 14.92 18.44 -1.83
CA TYR A 155 15.94 18.08 -0.86
C TYR A 155 15.77 16.60 -0.51
N ALA A 156 16.62 15.76 -1.09
CA ALA A 156 16.53 14.32 -0.98
C ALA A 156 17.28 13.81 0.27
N MET A 157 16.61 13.04 1.12
CA MET A 157 17.18 12.40 2.31
C MET A 157 17.16 10.90 2.14
N LEU A 158 18.34 10.28 2.01
CA LEU A 158 18.49 8.85 1.78
C LEU A 158 18.13 8.02 3.01
N THR A 159 17.51 6.85 2.78
CA THR A 159 17.41 5.79 3.79
C THR A 159 18.69 4.96 3.84
N GLY A 160 18.98 4.44 5.02
CA GLY A 160 20.12 3.54 5.26
C GLY A 160 21.34 4.28 5.78
N ALA A 161 22.18 3.53 6.52
CA ALA A 161 23.45 4.05 6.98
C ALA A 161 24.39 4.24 5.77
N VAL A 162 24.93 5.43 5.64
CA VAL A 162 26.12 5.64 4.80
C VAL A 162 27.25 4.86 5.45
N LYS A 163 27.64 3.74 4.83
CA LYS A 163 28.89 3.05 5.17
C LYS A 163 30.05 3.76 4.53
#